data_1bf156e9378ce096a1258ce64d978763
#
_entry.id   1bf156e9378ce096a1258ce64d978763
#
_cell.length_a   1.000
_cell.length_b   1.000
_cell.length_c   1.000
_cell.angle_alpha   90.00
_cell.angle_beta   90.00
_cell.angle_gamma   90.00
#
_symmetry.space_group_name_H-M   'P 1'
#
loop_
_entity.id
_entity.type
_entity.pdbx_description
1 polymer ?
#
loop_
_entity_poly.entity_id
_entity_poly.type
_entity_poly.pdbx_seq_one_letter_code
_entity_poly.pdbx_strand_id
1 'polypeptide(L)'
;MPSTRDIRRRIKSVKSTAQITKAMQMVASSKMQKAQQGALNFRPFAKMAGDLVNHLAADSGDYRHPLMETREVRKRAVIVVSTDKGLCGGLNANLFRELSKYDLSTTQFIAVGRKPAQYLARTRRKLVAEFAYHDIPTYAECQAISKFAQDLFLKGEVDAVDVLYTRFINTLSQRPDLRLLLPLASAQSLATEAGAAPAGAPDDHQHFDFLFEPDPVTVMDKLVLYLLDFRVAQILLEAKASEHSARMVAMKNATDNAEQLVKHLTLEYNKLRQSNITKELLEISSAAMALG
;
A
#
# COMPACT_ATOMS: atom_id res chain seq x y z
N MET A 1 -11.60 -43.99 5.95
CA MET A 1 -11.23 -43.07 7.04
C MET A 1 -9.76 -42.75 6.94
N PRO A 2 -9.32 -41.54 7.21
CA PRO A 2 -7.89 -41.21 7.18
C PRO A 2 -7.14 -42.06 8.20
N SER A 3 -5.92 -42.51 7.85
CA SER A 3 -5.10 -43.30 8.76
C SER A 3 -4.49 -42.40 9.86
N THR A 4 -4.15 -43.03 11.00
CA THR A 4 -3.44 -42.32 12.11
C THR A 4 -2.13 -41.68 11.60
N ARG A 5 -1.48 -42.31 10.61
CA ARG A 5 -0.25 -41.78 9.98
C ARG A 5 -0.52 -40.51 9.16
N ASP A 6 -1.65 -40.44 8.46
CA ASP A 6 -2.02 -39.29 7.65
C ASP A 6 -2.37 -38.08 8.54
N ILE A 7 -3.13 -38.31 9.62
CA ILE A 7 -3.47 -37.25 10.57
C ILE A 7 -2.18 -36.72 11.24
N ARG A 8 -1.26 -37.57 11.62
CA ARG A 8 0.03 -37.18 12.21
C ARG A 8 0.87 -36.32 11.24
N ARG A 9 0.90 -36.70 9.94
CA ARG A 9 1.56 -35.92 8.90
C ARG A 9 0.91 -34.55 8.74
N ARG A 10 -0.41 -34.48 8.77
CA ARG A 10 -1.20 -33.26 8.66
C ARG A 10 -0.95 -32.32 9.85
N ILE A 11 -0.91 -32.85 11.08
CA ILE A 11 -0.53 -32.09 12.28
C ILE A 11 0.86 -31.45 12.12
N LYS A 12 1.84 -32.22 11.65
CA LYS A 12 3.20 -31.70 11.43
C LYS A 12 3.21 -30.58 10.40
N SER A 13 2.50 -30.74 9.27
CA SER A 13 2.40 -29.74 8.23
C SER A 13 1.75 -28.44 8.72
N VAL A 14 0.62 -28.54 9.45
CA VAL A 14 -0.09 -27.36 9.98
C VAL A 14 0.73 -26.65 11.05
N LYS A 15 1.45 -27.39 11.91
CA LYS A 15 2.40 -26.78 12.86
C LYS A 15 3.50 -25.99 12.15
N SER A 16 4.07 -26.52 11.08
CA SER A 16 5.07 -25.80 10.27
C SER A 16 4.46 -24.55 9.64
N THR A 17 3.23 -24.63 9.11
CA THR A 17 2.52 -23.47 8.58
C THR A 17 2.31 -22.38 9.64
N ALA A 18 1.91 -22.75 10.87
CA ALA A 18 1.77 -21.80 11.98
C ALA A 18 3.08 -21.08 12.31
N GLN A 19 4.21 -21.79 12.29
CA GLN A 19 5.52 -21.19 12.50
C GLN A 19 5.90 -20.19 11.40
N ILE A 20 5.63 -20.55 10.14
CA ILE A 20 5.90 -19.69 8.98
C ILE A 20 5.03 -18.42 9.05
N THR A 21 3.72 -18.56 9.30
CA THR A 21 2.81 -17.41 9.39
C THR A 21 3.16 -16.50 10.55
N LYS A 22 3.58 -17.04 11.69
CA LYS A 22 4.06 -16.26 12.84
C LYS A 22 5.34 -15.47 12.50
N ALA A 23 6.30 -16.09 11.81
CA ALA A 23 7.49 -15.40 11.34
C ALA A 23 7.15 -14.28 10.34
N MET A 24 6.23 -14.54 9.38
CA MET A 24 5.75 -13.53 8.43
C MET A 24 5.02 -12.37 9.12
N GLN A 25 4.26 -12.64 10.18
CA GLN A 25 3.62 -11.60 11.00
C GLN A 25 4.67 -10.65 11.61
N MET A 26 5.73 -11.20 12.21
CA MET A 26 6.81 -10.41 12.83
C MET A 26 7.56 -9.56 11.79
N VAL A 27 7.88 -10.14 10.63
CA VAL A 27 8.53 -9.41 9.53
C VAL A 27 7.63 -8.29 9.02
N ALA A 28 6.32 -8.55 8.84
CA ALA A 28 5.38 -7.53 8.40
C ALA A 28 5.24 -6.39 9.43
N SER A 29 5.22 -6.70 10.73
CA SER A 29 5.20 -5.69 11.80
C SER A 29 6.43 -4.77 11.74
N SER A 30 7.63 -5.35 11.62
CA SER A 30 8.86 -4.56 11.51
C SER A 30 8.89 -3.66 10.26
N LYS A 31 8.44 -4.19 9.10
CA LYS A 31 8.37 -3.41 7.86
C LYS A 31 7.33 -2.29 7.93
N MET A 32 6.18 -2.54 8.57
CA MET A 32 5.17 -1.51 8.82
C MET A 32 5.75 -0.35 9.64
N GLN A 33 6.45 -0.65 10.74
CA GLN A 33 7.09 0.37 11.57
C GLN A 33 8.11 1.20 10.78
N LYS A 34 8.93 0.54 9.94
CA LYS A 34 9.89 1.23 9.07
C LYS A 34 9.21 2.15 8.06
N ALA A 35 8.10 1.72 7.45
CA ALA A 35 7.34 2.55 6.51
C ALA A 35 6.71 3.77 7.22
N GLN A 36 6.16 3.58 8.42
CA GLN A 36 5.64 4.68 9.24
C GLN A 36 6.74 5.67 9.64
N GLN A 37 7.90 5.17 10.09
CA GLN A 37 9.04 6.03 10.41
C GLN A 37 9.54 6.79 9.18
N GLY A 38 9.58 6.13 8.01
CA GLY A 38 9.87 6.80 6.73
C GLY A 38 8.92 7.96 6.46
N ALA A 39 7.61 7.75 6.60
CA ALA A 39 6.62 8.80 6.42
C ALA A 39 6.79 9.97 7.42
N LEU A 40 7.15 9.68 8.66
CA LEU A 40 7.44 10.71 9.68
C LEU A 40 8.70 11.51 9.34
N ASN A 41 9.72 10.85 8.82
CA ASN A 41 10.99 11.51 8.44
C ASN A 41 10.81 12.46 7.23
N PHE A 42 9.85 12.20 6.34
CA PHE A 42 9.55 13.08 5.21
C PHE A 42 8.75 14.34 5.59
N ARG A 43 7.97 14.30 6.66
CA ARG A 43 7.09 15.41 7.08
C ARG A 43 7.82 16.75 7.28
N PRO A 44 8.97 16.83 7.97
CA PRO A 44 9.67 18.10 8.17
C PRO A 44 10.08 18.76 6.86
N PHE A 45 10.57 17.98 5.89
CA PHE A 45 10.97 18.48 4.58
C PHE A 45 9.77 18.98 3.77
N ALA A 46 8.67 18.21 3.76
CA ALA A 46 7.45 18.60 3.09
C ALA A 46 6.87 19.88 3.70
N LYS A 47 6.89 20.00 5.03
CA LYS A 47 6.44 21.21 5.73
C LYS A 47 7.29 22.41 5.35
N MET A 48 8.63 22.30 5.42
CA MET A 48 9.57 23.37 5.07
C MET A 48 9.38 23.85 3.63
N ALA A 49 9.26 22.91 2.68
CA ALA A 49 8.98 23.24 1.28
C ALA A 49 7.62 23.93 1.11
N GLY A 50 6.61 23.50 1.86
CA GLY A 50 5.29 24.13 1.89
C GLY A 50 5.31 25.54 2.46
N ASP A 51 6.03 25.77 3.56
CA ASP A 51 6.18 27.09 4.16
C ASP A 51 6.88 28.06 3.17
N LEU A 52 7.93 27.61 2.46
CA LEU A 52 8.58 28.37 1.41
C LEU A 52 7.64 28.73 0.25
N VAL A 53 6.78 27.79 -0.18
CA VAL A 53 5.78 28.05 -1.23
C VAL A 53 4.77 29.10 -0.78
N ASN A 54 4.34 29.06 0.48
CA ASN A 54 3.42 30.06 1.01
C ASN A 54 4.03 31.47 1.01
N HIS A 55 5.31 31.59 1.39
CA HIS A 55 6.03 32.88 1.34
C HIS A 55 6.19 33.40 -0.09
N LEU A 56 6.66 32.53 -1.02
CA LEU A 56 6.82 32.90 -2.41
C LEU A 56 5.50 33.25 -3.11
N ALA A 57 4.40 32.56 -2.76
CA ALA A 57 3.09 32.84 -3.34
C ALA A 57 2.53 34.21 -2.91
N ALA A 58 2.90 34.71 -1.72
CA ALA A 58 2.54 36.06 -1.28
C ALA A 58 3.25 37.13 -2.12
N ASP A 59 4.50 36.89 -2.53
CA ASP A 59 5.34 37.85 -3.29
C ASP A 59 5.15 37.72 -4.81
N SER A 60 4.71 36.57 -5.31
CA SER A 60 4.71 36.24 -6.75
C SER A 60 3.39 36.59 -7.48
N GLY A 61 2.40 37.15 -6.81
CA GLY A 61 1.12 37.58 -7.42
C GLY A 61 0.36 36.42 -8.13
N ASP A 62 0.09 36.57 -9.42
CA ASP A 62 -0.67 35.60 -10.23
C ASP A 62 0.25 34.48 -10.81
N TYR A 63 1.04 33.82 -9.94
CA TYR A 63 1.89 32.70 -10.38
C TYR A 63 1.06 31.53 -10.91
N ARG A 64 1.32 31.14 -12.17
CA ARG A 64 0.65 30.01 -12.82
C ARG A 64 1.66 29.01 -13.37
N HIS A 65 1.73 27.85 -12.72
CA HIS A 65 2.54 26.75 -13.25
C HIS A 65 1.71 25.92 -14.28
N PRO A 66 2.30 25.40 -15.37
CA PRO A 66 1.58 24.57 -16.35
C PRO A 66 0.84 23.35 -15.74
N LEU A 67 1.33 22.79 -14.65
CA LEU A 67 0.69 21.69 -13.93
C LEU A 67 -0.55 22.08 -13.11
N MET A 68 -0.86 23.40 -13.02
CA MET A 68 -2.06 23.94 -12.36
C MET A 68 -3.18 24.23 -13.35
N GLU A 69 -2.94 24.08 -14.65
CA GLU A 69 -3.93 24.35 -15.67
C GLU A 69 -5.10 23.36 -15.57
N THR A 70 -6.28 23.86 -15.24
CA THR A 70 -7.50 23.06 -15.18
C THR A 70 -8.11 22.96 -16.58
N ARG A 71 -8.28 21.72 -17.08
CA ARG A 71 -8.88 21.42 -18.39
C ARG A 71 -10.16 20.63 -18.21
N GLU A 72 -11.04 20.62 -19.23
CA GLU A 72 -12.17 19.69 -19.26
C GLU A 72 -11.66 18.25 -19.34
N VAL A 73 -12.02 17.43 -18.35
CA VAL A 73 -11.49 16.06 -18.22
C VAL A 73 -12.17 15.12 -19.22
N ARG A 74 -11.53 14.87 -20.36
CA ARG A 74 -11.95 13.89 -21.39
C ARG A 74 -11.17 12.59 -21.26
N LYS A 75 -9.88 12.66 -20.91
CA LYS A 75 -9.01 11.51 -20.71
C LYS A 75 -8.34 11.61 -19.35
N ARG A 76 -8.29 10.49 -18.65
CA ARG A 76 -7.77 10.41 -17.30
C ARG A 76 -6.66 9.35 -17.21
N ALA A 77 -5.59 9.63 -16.48
CA ALA A 77 -4.65 8.59 -16.03
C ALA A 77 -4.91 8.24 -14.57
N VAL A 78 -4.84 6.96 -14.23
CA VAL A 78 -4.98 6.48 -12.87
C VAL A 78 -3.71 5.70 -12.49
N ILE A 79 -2.95 6.23 -11.55
CA ILE A 79 -1.82 5.55 -10.93
C ILE A 79 -2.37 4.61 -9.88
N VAL A 80 -2.19 3.31 -10.07
CA VAL A 80 -2.69 2.28 -9.15
C VAL A 80 -1.54 1.77 -8.31
N VAL A 81 -1.49 2.17 -7.04
CA VAL A 81 -0.46 1.76 -6.09
C VAL A 81 -0.96 0.57 -5.29
N SER A 82 -0.30 -0.58 -5.43
CA SER A 82 -0.65 -1.78 -4.69
C SER A 82 0.57 -2.68 -4.46
N THR A 83 0.33 -3.91 -4.01
CA THR A 83 1.35 -4.80 -3.50
C THR A 83 2.08 -5.57 -4.60
N ASP A 84 3.32 -5.98 -4.33
CA ASP A 84 4.05 -6.96 -5.15
C ASP A 84 3.67 -8.40 -4.81
N LYS A 85 3.40 -8.66 -3.52
CA LYS A 85 3.14 -9.99 -2.99
C LYS A 85 1.73 -10.06 -2.40
N GLY A 86 1.14 -11.25 -2.37
CA GLY A 86 -0.15 -11.50 -1.74
C GLY A 86 -0.06 -11.66 -0.22
N LEU A 87 -1.01 -12.40 0.33
CA LEU A 87 -1.15 -12.71 1.75
C LEU A 87 -1.40 -11.47 2.64
N CYS A 88 -2.03 -10.45 2.07
CA CYS A 88 -2.44 -9.21 2.72
C CYS A 88 -3.97 -9.11 2.91
N GLY A 89 -4.63 -10.25 3.10
CA GLY A 89 -6.09 -10.30 3.26
C GLY A 89 -6.84 -9.76 2.04
N GLY A 90 -7.87 -8.97 2.29
CA GLY A 90 -8.72 -8.38 1.24
C GLY A 90 -8.20 -7.08 0.61
N LEU A 91 -7.00 -6.59 0.98
CA LEU A 91 -6.49 -5.29 0.60
C LEU A 91 -6.51 -5.07 -0.92
N ASN A 92 -5.91 -5.98 -1.70
CA ASN A 92 -5.89 -5.88 -3.16
C ASN A 92 -7.28 -6.02 -3.77
N ALA A 93 -8.11 -6.91 -3.25
CA ALA A 93 -9.47 -7.12 -3.76
C ALA A 93 -10.33 -5.86 -3.59
N ASN A 94 -10.22 -5.18 -2.45
CA ASN A 94 -10.94 -3.93 -2.19
C ASN A 94 -10.47 -2.82 -3.12
N LEU A 95 -9.16 -2.68 -3.34
CA LEU A 95 -8.60 -1.69 -4.26
C LEU A 95 -9.05 -1.95 -5.70
N PHE A 96 -9.02 -3.20 -6.18
CA PHE A 96 -9.42 -3.54 -7.53
C PHE A 96 -10.94 -3.42 -7.76
N ARG A 97 -11.75 -3.51 -6.71
CA ARG A 97 -13.18 -3.19 -6.79
C ARG A 97 -13.41 -1.71 -7.07
N GLU A 98 -12.64 -0.80 -6.44
CA GLU A 98 -12.70 0.63 -6.78
C GLU A 98 -12.22 0.87 -8.22
N LEU A 99 -11.14 0.19 -8.63
CA LEU A 99 -10.63 0.28 -9.99
C LEU A 99 -11.65 -0.16 -11.05
N SER A 100 -12.55 -1.09 -10.74
CA SER A 100 -13.57 -1.56 -11.69
C SER A 100 -14.61 -0.51 -12.04
N LYS A 101 -14.73 0.58 -11.29
CA LYS A 101 -15.68 1.68 -11.55
C LYS A 101 -15.22 2.62 -12.68
N TYR A 102 -13.95 2.54 -13.10
CA TYR A 102 -13.42 3.38 -14.16
C TYR A 102 -13.75 2.86 -15.55
N ASP A 103 -14.12 3.77 -16.43
CA ASP A 103 -14.37 3.47 -17.85
C ASP A 103 -13.06 3.05 -18.54
N LEU A 104 -13.15 2.01 -19.35
CA LEU A 104 -12.03 1.43 -20.10
C LEU A 104 -11.60 2.30 -21.29
N SER A 105 -12.51 3.07 -21.86
CA SER A 105 -12.27 3.84 -23.08
C SER A 105 -11.56 5.17 -22.82
N THR A 106 -11.84 5.80 -21.69
CA THR A 106 -11.34 7.14 -21.35
C THR A 106 -10.18 7.13 -20.36
N THR A 107 -9.91 5.97 -19.74
CA THR A 107 -8.93 5.87 -18.68
C THR A 107 -7.69 5.08 -19.09
N GLN A 108 -6.52 5.66 -18.85
CA GLN A 108 -5.22 5.01 -18.95
C GLN A 108 -4.74 4.64 -17.55
N PHE A 109 -3.98 3.53 -17.43
CA PHE A 109 -3.55 3.05 -16.13
C PHE A 109 -2.04 2.96 -16.04
N ILE A 110 -1.50 3.39 -14.91
CA ILE A 110 -0.10 3.26 -14.54
C ILE A 110 -0.06 2.35 -13.32
N ALA A 111 0.61 1.21 -13.44
CA ALA A 111 0.74 0.27 -12.33
C ALA A 111 1.98 0.57 -11.50
N VAL A 112 1.81 0.65 -10.19
CA VAL A 112 2.92 0.71 -9.22
C VAL A 112 2.83 -0.52 -8.33
N GLY A 113 3.70 -1.50 -8.61
CA GLY A 113 3.71 -2.83 -8.04
C GLY A 113 3.20 -3.92 -9.00
N ARG A 114 3.55 -5.17 -8.71
CA ARG A 114 3.25 -6.33 -9.59
C ARG A 114 1.76 -6.71 -9.62
N LYS A 115 1.06 -6.62 -8.50
CA LYS A 115 -0.35 -7.06 -8.42
C LYS A 115 -1.28 -6.19 -9.26
N PRO A 116 -1.19 -4.84 -9.25
CA PRO A 116 -1.99 -4.01 -10.13
C PRO A 116 -1.64 -4.26 -11.60
N ALA A 117 -0.37 -4.40 -11.98
CA ALA A 117 0.04 -4.72 -13.36
C ALA A 117 -0.61 -6.02 -13.85
N GLN A 118 -0.52 -7.10 -13.08
CA GLN A 118 -1.15 -8.37 -13.39
C GLN A 118 -2.68 -8.26 -13.53
N TYR A 119 -3.33 -7.49 -12.65
CA TYR A 119 -4.77 -7.28 -12.71
C TYR A 119 -5.18 -6.51 -13.96
N LEU A 120 -4.50 -5.40 -14.27
CA LEU A 120 -4.76 -4.56 -15.44
C LEU A 120 -4.57 -5.34 -16.76
N ALA A 121 -3.48 -6.11 -16.86
CA ALA A 121 -3.22 -6.96 -18.02
C ALA A 121 -4.31 -8.03 -18.20
N ARG A 122 -4.71 -8.71 -17.13
CA ARG A 122 -5.76 -9.73 -17.16
C ARG A 122 -7.12 -9.17 -17.55
N THR A 123 -7.43 -7.95 -17.11
CA THR A 123 -8.71 -7.28 -17.42
C THR A 123 -8.66 -6.47 -18.71
N ARG A 124 -7.57 -6.58 -19.50
CA ARG A 124 -7.37 -5.88 -20.79
C ARG A 124 -7.56 -4.36 -20.70
N ARG A 125 -7.15 -3.78 -19.57
CA ARG A 125 -7.17 -2.33 -19.37
C ARG A 125 -5.92 -1.71 -20.00
N LYS A 126 -6.01 -0.47 -20.47
CA LYS A 126 -4.90 0.24 -21.13
C LYS A 126 -3.79 0.55 -20.09
N LEU A 127 -2.86 -0.38 -19.91
CA LEU A 127 -1.66 -0.21 -19.10
C LEU A 127 -0.61 0.55 -19.93
N VAL A 128 -0.19 1.73 -19.45
CA VAL A 128 0.77 2.60 -20.14
C VAL A 128 2.18 2.40 -19.58
N ALA A 129 2.31 2.22 -18.27
CA ALA A 129 3.59 1.99 -17.61
C ALA A 129 3.45 1.13 -16.35
N GLU A 130 4.53 0.42 -16.01
CA GLU A 130 4.66 -0.35 -14.78
C GLU A 130 5.91 0.12 -14.03
N PHE A 131 5.77 0.41 -12.73
CA PHE A 131 6.87 0.79 -11.85
C PHE A 131 6.96 -0.20 -10.70
N ALA A 132 8.19 -0.60 -10.37
CA ALA A 132 8.51 -1.31 -9.13
C ALA A 132 9.05 -0.32 -8.11
N TYR A 133 8.84 -0.57 -6.82
CA TYR A 133 9.35 0.25 -5.74
C TYR A 133 9.64 -0.57 -4.48
N HIS A 134 10.58 -0.13 -3.70
CA HIS A 134 11.03 -0.79 -2.47
C HIS A 134 10.06 -0.57 -1.29
N ASP A 135 10.27 -1.33 -0.20
CA ASP A 135 9.49 -1.16 1.04
C ASP A 135 9.64 0.25 1.64
N ILE A 136 10.80 0.86 1.44
CA ILE A 136 11.06 2.29 1.66
C ILE A 136 11.40 2.84 0.29
N PRO A 137 10.48 3.59 -0.37
CA PRO A 137 10.73 4.16 -1.69
C PRO A 137 11.91 5.12 -1.65
N THR A 138 12.78 5.00 -2.62
CA THR A 138 13.86 5.99 -2.83
C THR A 138 13.31 7.23 -3.50
N TYR A 139 13.99 8.37 -3.35
CA TYR A 139 13.60 9.61 -4.04
C TYR A 139 13.54 9.42 -5.57
N ALA A 140 14.51 8.70 -6.13
CA ALA A 140 14.56 8.43 -7.57
C ALA A 140 13.33 7.62 -8.06
N GLU A 141 12.83 6.66 -7.27
CA GLU A 141 11.61 5.92 -7.61
C GLU A 141 10.37 6.82 -7.57
N CYS A 142 10.26 7.68 -6.57
CA CYS A 142 9.16 8.65 -6.46
C CYS A 142 9.19 9.63 -7.63
N GLN A 143 10.36 10.18 -7.94
CA GLN A 143 10.58 11.11 -9.04
C GLN A 143 10.26 10.47 -10.40
N ALA A 144 10.63 9.21 -10.63
CA ALA A 144 10.32 8.53 -11.89
C ALA A 144 8.81 8.42 -12.14
N ILE A 145 8.04 8.08 -11.09
CA ILE A 145 6.57 7.99 -11.17
C ILE A 145 5.96 9.38 -11.38
N SER A 146 6.41 10.36 -10.59
CA SER A 146 5.96 11.76 -10.67
C SER A 146 6.22 12.36 -12.04
N LYS A 147 7.45 12.23 -12.54
CA LYS A 147 7.87 12.76 -13.85
C LYS A 147 7.07 12.12 -14.98
N PHE A 148 6.83 10.81 -14.94
CA PHE A 148 6.02 10.14 -15.95
C PHE A 148 4.58 10.69 -15.98
N ALA A 149 3.99 10.94 -14.79
CA ALA A 149 2.66 11.55 -14.68
C ALA A 149 2.64 13.00 -15.22
N GLN A 150 3.68 13.78 -14.91
CA GLN A 150 3.86 15.14 -15.42
C GLN A 150 3.96 15.14 -16.96
N ASP A 151 4.79 14.26 -17.54
CA ASP A 151 5.00 14.16 -18.98
C ASP A 151 3.69 13.84 -19.71
N LEU A 152 2.86 12.93 -19.21
CA LEU A 152 1.55 12.62 -19.79
C LEU A 152 0.60 13.82 -19.76
N PHE A 153 0.60 14.57 -18.66
CA PHE A 153 -0.24 15.73 -18.48
C PHE A 153 0.22 16.91 -19.36
N LEU A 154 1.52 17.21 -19.38
CA LEU A 154 2.09 18.32 -20.17
C LEU A 154 1.98 18.08 -21.68
N LYS A 155 2.11 16.83 -22.14
CA LYS A 155 1.90 16.45 -23.54
C LYS A 155 0.42 16.49 -23.97
N GLY A 156 -0.52 16.70 -23.05
CA GLY A 156 -1.95 16.68 -23.33
C GLY A 156 -2.50 15.28 -23.67
N GLU A 157 -1.78 14.22 -23.32
CA GLU A 157 -2.27 12.84 -23.49
C GLU A 157 -3.40 12.52 -22.51
N VAL A 158 -3.39 13.18 -21.34
CA VAL A 158 -4.40 13.11 -20.31
C VAL A 158 -4.67 14.49 -19.71
N ASP A 159 -5.92 14.71 -19.28
CA ASP A 159 -6.40 15.98 -18.73
C ASP A 159 -6.39 15.98 -17.19
N ALA A 160 -6.34 14.78 -16.58
CA ALA A 160 -6.23 14.61 -15.15
C ALA A 160 -5.45 13.34 -14.81
N VAL A 161 -4.71 13.38 -13.70
CA VAL A 161 -4.00 12.22 -13.13
C VAL A 161 -4.46 12.01 -11.70
N ASP A 162 -5.04 10.84 -11.44
CA ASP A 162 -5.42 10.41 -10.11
C ASP A 162 -4.47 9.34 -9.59
N VAL A 163 -4.38 9.22 -8.28
CA VAL A 163 -3.70 8.12 -7.60
C VAL A 163 -4.71 7.33 -6.78
N LEU A 164 -4.88 6.06 -7.12
CA LEU A 164 -5.68 5.10 -6.38
C LEU A 164 -4.75 4.22 -5.54
N TYR A 165 -4.87 4.31 -4.24
CA TYR A 165 -4.03 3.58 -3.30
C TYR A 165 -4.82 3.16 -2.06
N THR A 166 -4.21 2.40 -1.15
CA THR A 166 -4.84 2.05 0.11
C THR A 166 -4.31 2.95 1.22
N ARG A 167 -5.17 3.83 1.72
CA ARG A 167 -4.89 4.73 2.83
C ARG A 167 -4.79 3.98 4.15
N PHE A 168 -3.76 4.28 4.93
CA PHE A 168 -3.57 3.77 6.27
C PHE A 168 -4.35 4.61 7.29
N ILE A 169 -5.34 4.02 7.95
CA ILE A 169 -6.09 4.67 9.03
C ILE A 169 -5.52 4.22 10.39
N ASN A 170 -5.46 2.91 10.59
CA ASN A 170 -4.85 2.26 11.74
C ASN A 170 -4.46 0.81 11.38
N THR A 171 -3.88 0.08 12.31
CA THR A 171 -3.42 -1.30 12.08
C THR A 171 -4.52 -2.28 11.69
N LEU A 172 -5.76 -2.02 12.04
CA LEU A 172 -6.90 -2.88 11.72
C LEU A 172 -7.73 -2.39 10.53
N SER A 173 -7.65 -1.10 10.21
CA SER A 173 -8.47 -0.47 9.17
C SER A 173 -7.62 0.20 8.11
N GLN A 174 -7.75 -0.27 6.89
CA GLN A 174 -7.17 0.32 5.67
C GLN A 174 -8.30 0.45 4.65
N ARG A 175 -8.36 1.58 3.95
CA ARG A 175 -9.40 1.84 2.94
C ARG A 175 -8.79 2.29 1.62
N PRO A 176 -9.31 1.84 0.47
CA PRO A 176 -9.00 2.44 -0.81
C PRO A 176 -9.32 3.93 -0.77
N ASP A 177 -8.42 4.74 -1.26
CA ASP A 177 -8.55 6.19 -1.37
C ASP A 177 -8.13 6.64 -2.77
N LEU A 178 -8.82 7.64 -3.28
CA LEU A 178 -8.56 8.24 -4.57
C LEU A 178 -8.18 9.69 -4.35
N ARG A 179 -6.99 10.08 -4.83
CA ARG A 179 -6.52 11.46 -4.76
C ARG A 179 -6.18 11.99 -6.14
N LEU A 180 -6.64 13.17 -6.42
CA LEU A 180 -6.23 13.92 -7.60
C LEU A 180 -4.75 14.34 -7.42
N LEU A 181 -3.90 13.95 -8.36
CA LEU A 181 -2.50 14.33 -8.39
C LEU A 181 -2.28 15.55 -9.30
N LEU A 182 -2.85 15.52 -10.50
CA LEU A 182 -2.82 16.61 -11.48
C LEU A 182 -4.22 16.83 -12.09
N PRO A 183 -4.63 18.08 -12.36
CA PRO A 183 -3.92 19.34 -12.12
C PRO A 183 -3.77 19.65 -10.63
N LEU A 184 -2.75 20.45 -10.29
CA LEU A 184 -2.55 20.96 -8.94
C LEU A 184 -3.57 22.06 -8.67
N ALA A 185 -4.31 21.98 -7.58
CA ALA A 185 -5.36 22.96 -7.28
C ALA A 185 -4.75 24.37 -7.04
N SER A 186 -3.69 24.46 -6.24
CA SER A 186 -2.84 25.65 -6.06
C SER A 186 -1.54 25.24 -5.38
N ALA A 187 -0.50 26.07 -5.49
CA ALA A 187 0.74 25.86 -4.73
C ALA A 187 0.49 25.86 -3.21
N GLN A 188 -0.42 26.72 -2.74
CA GLN A 188 -0.81 26.84 -1.34
C GLN A 188 -1.56 25.57 -0.83
N SER A 189 -2.40 24.93 -1.66
CA SER A 189 -3.06 23.69 -1.27
C SER A 189 -2.06 22.54 -1.10
N LEU A 190 -1.04 22.46 -1.95
CA LEU A 190 0.06 21.49 -1.80
C LEU A 190 0.86 21.75 -0.52
N ALA A 191 1.14 23.01 -0.21
CA ALA A 191 1.83 23.40 1.01
C ALA A 191 1.03 22.96 2.26
N THR A 192 -0.27 23.20 2.27
CA THR A 192 -1.16 22.79 3.37
C THR A 192 -1.24 21.27 3.51
N GLU A 193 -1.32 20.52 2.41
CA GLU A 193 -1.29 19.05 2.44
C GLU A 193 0.06 18.50 2.93
N ALA A 194 1.15 19.20 2.66
CA ALA A 194 2.49 18.88 3.16
C ALA A 194 2.64 19.16 4.68
N GLY A 195 1.66 19.81 5.29
CA GLY A 195 1.64 20.14 6.72
C GLY A 195 2.17 21.53 7.03
N ALA A 196 2.32 22.41 6.03
CA ALA A 196 2.57 23.83 6.24
C ALA A 196 1.36 24.51 6.89
N ALA A 197 1.59 25.60 7.62
CA ALA A 197 0.51 26.41 8.14
C ALA A 197 -0.32 27.01 6.99
N PRO A 198 -1.67 27.16 7.13
CA PRO A 198 -2.46 27.82 6.13
C PRO A 198 -1.96 29.26 5.92
N ALA A 199 -1.99 29.70 4.67
CA ALA A 199 -1.60 31.08 4.33
C ALA A 199 -2.42 32.08 5.17
N GLY A 200 -1.73 32.96 5.92
CA GLY A 200 -2.37 33.94 6.81
C GLY A 200 -2.58 33.48 8.26
N ALA A 201 -2.13 32.30 8.66
CA ALA A 201 -2.04 31.95 10.08
C ALA A 201 -1.00 32.88 10.76
N PRO A 202 -1.25 33.33 12.03
CA PRO A 202 -0.26 34.13 12.74
C PRO A 202 1.03 33.30 12.87
N ASP A 203 2.07 33.79 12.19
CA ASP A 203 3.36 33.12 12.15
C ASP A 203 4.08 33.43 13.48
N ASP A 204 4.25 32.40 14.31
CA ASP A 204 5.08 32.47 15.52
C ASP A 204 6.57 32.33 15.15
N HIS A 205 6.86 32.30 13.86
CA HIS A 205 8.20 32.20 13.29
C HIS A 205 8.63 33.58 12.80
N GLN A 206 9.78 34.04 13.30
CA GLN A 206 10.49 35.27 12.90
C GLN A 206 10.39 35.47 11.37
N HIS A 207 10.00 36.65 10.94
CA HIS A 207 10.11 37.06 9.54
C HIS A 207 11.56 36.89 9.08
N PHE A 208 11.80 35.78 8.36
CA PHE A 208 13.06 35.60 7.63
C PHE A 208 12.89 36.27 6.26
N ASP A 209 13.71 37.27 5.98
CA ASP A 209 13.86 37.77 4.63
C ASP A 209 14.66 36.74 3.84
N PHE A 210 13.99 36.00 2.96
CA PHE A 210 14.63 35.01 2.10
C PHE A 210 15.26 35.73 0.88
N LEU A 211 16.52 35.44 0.61
CA LEU A 211 17.17 35.81 -0.64
C LEU A 211 16.98 34.64 -1.64
N PHE A 212 16.26 34.90 -2.74
CA PHE A 212 16.01 33.89 -3.76
C PHE A 212 16.98 34.04 -4.92
N GLU A 213 17.70 32.97 -5.24
CA GLU A 213 18.63 32.91 -6.39
C GLU A 213 18.23 31.75 -7.33
N PRO A 214 18.11 31.98 -8.66
CA PRO A 214 18.36 33.24 -9.39
C PRO A 214 17.19 34.24 -9.29
N ASP A 215 15.94 33.78 -9.13
CA ASP A 215 14.73 34.60 -9.02
C ASP A 215 13.59 33.80 -8.37
N PRO A 216 12.58 34.45 -7.76
CA PRO A 216 11.49 33.80 -7.06
C PRO A 216 10.67 32.85 -7.94
N VAL A 217 10.47 33.16 -9.23
CA VAL A 217 9.63 32.34 -10.14
C VAL A 217 10.32 31.02 -10.46
N THR A 218 11.62 31.06 -10.80
CA THR A 218 12.42 29.86 -11.08
C THR A 218 12.52 28.95 -9.84
N VAL A 219 12.61 29.54 -8.66
CA VAL A 219 12.60 28.76 -7.39
C VAL A 219 11.24 28.11 -7.16
N MET A 220 10.15 28.86 -7.40
CA MET A 220 8.79 28.34 -7.27
C MET A 220 8.53 27.15 -8.21
N ASP A 221 8.94 27.24 -9.49
CA ASP A 221 8.80 26.16 -10.46
C ASP A 221 9.44 24.85 -9.94
N LYS A 222 10.64 24.94 -9.37
CA LYS A 222 11.32 23.79 -8.79
C LYS A 222 10.64 23.28 -7.53
N LEU A 223 10.19 24.16 -6.64
CA LEU A 223 9.51 23.79 -5.40
C LEU A 223 8.20 23.06 -5.66
N VAL A 224 7.41 23.50 -6.64
CA VAL A 224 6.17 22.81 -7.05
C VAL A 224 6.45 21.37 -7.50
N LEU A 225 7.52 21.14 -8.26
CA LEU A 225 7.92 19.79 -8.67
C LEU A 225 8.36 18.94 -7.47
N TYR A 226 9.17 19.51 -6.55
CA TYR A 226 9.56 18.81 -5.32
C TYR A 226 8.37 18.45 -4.43
N LEU A 227 7.40 19.35 -4.27
CA LEU A 227 6.18 19.07 -3.50
C LEU A 227 5.37 17.94 -4.12
N LEU A 228 5.29 17.89 -5.45
CA LEU A 228 4.64 16.79 -6.15
C LEU A 228 5.36 15.46 -5.92
N ASP A 229 6.70 15.43 -5.98
CA ASP A 229 7.52 14.27 -5.67
C ASP A 229 7.31 13.79 -4.22
N PHE A 230 7.26 14.72 -3.27
CA PHE A 230 6.98 14.43 -1.86
C PHE A 230 5.58 13.85 -1.66
N ARG A 231 4.57 14.39 -2.38
CA ARG A 231 3.21 13.85 -2.34
C ARG A 231 3.15 12.40 -2.83
N VAL A 232 3.84 12.10 -3.93
CA VAL A 232 3.98 10.72 -4.43
C VAL A 232 4.69 9.85 -3.39
N ALA A 233 5.81 10.31 -2.82
CA ALA A 233 6.55 9.57 -1.79
C ALA A 233 5.68 9.27 -0.57
N GLN A 234 4.90 10.22 -0.09
CA GLN A 234 3.98 10.04 1.03
C GLN A 234 2.91 8.98 0.72
N ILE A 235 2.30 9.03 -0.48
CA ILE A 235 1.31 8.04 -0.92
C ILE A 235 1.93 6.64 -0.98
N LEU A 236 3.14 6.49 -1.51
CA LEU A 236 3.83 5.20 -1.59
C LEU A 236 4.15 4.63 -0.21
N LEU A 237 4.63 5.46 0.72
CA LEU A 237 4.91 5.05 2.11
C LEU A 237 3.62 4.66 2.85
N GLU A 238 2.56 5.42 2.66
CA GLU A 238 1.25 5.12 3.25
C GLU A 238 0.68 3.81 2.70
N ALA A 239 0.80 3.56 1.40
CA ALA A 239 0.41 2.30 0.77
C ALA A 239 1.23 1.11 1.29
N LYS A 240 2.55 1.28 1.51
CA LYS A 240 3.41 0.25 2.12
C LYS A 240 3.06 -0.01 3.58
N ALA A 241 2.79 1.01 4.37
CA ALA A 241 2.32 0.84 5.73
C ALA A 241 0.99 0.06 5.78
N SER A 242 0.06 0.37 4.89
CA SER A 242 -1.21 -0.34 4.72
C SER A 242 -1.00 -1.80 4.31
N GLU A 243 -0.13 -2.06 3.34
CA GLU A 243 0.23 -3.40 2.86
C GLU A 243 0.77 -4.27 4.01
N HIS A 244 1.75 -3.76 4.74
CA HIS A 244 2.39 -4.51 5.82
C HIS A 244 1.47 -4.68 7.03
N SER A 245 0.63 -3.70 7.34
CA SER A 245 -0.38 -3.81 8.38
C SER A 245 -1.42 -4.89 8.06
N ALA A 246 -1.99 -4.86 6.87
CA ALA A 246 -2.96 -5.87 6.42
C ALA A 246 -2.34 -7.28 6.42
N ARG A 247 -1.07 -7.40 5.99
CA ARG A 247 -0.34 -8.66 6.02
C ARG A 247 -0.10 -9.13 7.44
N MET A 248 0.28 -8.27 8.36
CA MET A 248 0.47 -8.60 9.78
C MET A 248 -0.80 -9.17 10.38
N VAL A 249 -1.95 -8.54 10.17
CA VAL A 249 -3.26 -9.01 10.67
C VAL A 249 -3.66 -10.33 10.01
N ALA A 250 -3.50 -10.46 8.68
CA ALA A 250 -3.81 -11.69 7.97
C ALA A 250 -2.96 -12.88 8.44
N MET A 251 -1.66 -12.65 8.69
CA MET A 251 -0.76 -13.69 9.18
C MET A 251 -1.03 -14.06 10.64
N LYS A 252 -1.42 -13.11 11.48
CA LYS A 252 -1.90 -13.38 12.84
C LYS A 252 -3.11 -14.31 12.80
N ASN A 253 -4.14 -13.95 12.05
CA ASN A 253 -5.35 -14.76 11.93
C ASN A 253 -5.04 -16.16 11.37
N ALA A 254 -4.13 -16.26 10.40
CA ALA A 254 -3.69 -17.55 9.84
C ALA A 254 -2.97 -18.42 10.89
N THR A 255 -2.15 -17.80 11.75
CA THR A 255 -1.47 -18.49 12.86
C THR A 255 -2.47 -19.00 13.87
N ASP A 256 -3.40 -18.16 14.33
CA ASP A 256 -4.42 -18.52 15.32
C ASP A 256 -5.31 -19.67 14.77
N ASN A 257 -5.73 -19.60 13.52
CA ASN A 257 -6.50 -20.66 12.86
C ASN A 257 -5.70 -21.97 12.73
N ALA A 258 -4.42 -21.89 12.40
CA ALA A 258 -3.56 -23.07 12.31
C ALA A 258 -3.37 -23.75 13.68
N GLU A 259 -3.20 -22.97 14.76
CA GLU A 259 -3.10 -23.51 16.11
C GLU A 259 -4.40 -24.19 16.56
N GLN A 260 -5.56 -23.61 16.25
CA GLN A 260 -6.86 -24.24 16.52
C GLN A 260 -7.02 -25.55 15.74
N LEU A 261 -6.63 -25.56 14.46
CA LEU A 261 -6.67 -26.76 13.64
C LEU A 261 -5.75 -27.87 14.18
N VAL A 262 -4.57 -27.52 14.68
CA VAL A 262 -3.67 -28.48 15.33
C VAL A 262 -4.32 -29.11 16.56
N LYS A 263 -4.98 -28.30 17.40
CA LYS A 263 -5.71 -28.82 18.59
C LYS A 263 -6.79 -29.81 18.16
N HIS A 264 -7.60 -29.45 17.18
CA HIS A 264 -8.67 -30.31 16.66
C HIS A 264 -8.12 -31.63 16.09
N LEU A 265 -7.13 -31.57 15.21
CA LEU A 265 -6.50 -32.76 14.62
C LEU A 265 -5.82 -33.64 15.68
N THR A 266 -5.31 -33.07 16.76
CA THR A 266 -4.72 -33.83 17.86
C THR A 266 -5.78 -34.63 18.63
N LEU A 267 -6.97 -34.03 18.84
CA LEU A 267 -8.10 -34.73 19.44
C LEU A 267 -8.59 -35.90 18.55
N GLU A 268 -8.74 -35.63 17.25
CA GLU A 268 -9.11 -36.69 16.28
C GLU A 268 -8.08 -37.83 16.25
N TYR A 269 -6.79 -37.48 16.23
CA TYR A 269 -5.70 -38.45 16.28
C TYR A 269 -5.80 -39.37 17.52
N ASN A 270 -5.98 -38.77 18.70
CA ASN A 270 -6.08 -39.52 19.95
C ASN A 270 -7.32 -40.43 19.98
N LYS A 271 -8.47 -39.93 19.49
CA LYS A 271 -9.71 -40.73 19.40
C LYS A 271 -9.51 -41.91 18.45
N LEU A 272 -8.92 -41.68 17.28
CA LEU A 272 -8.68 -42.74 16.29
C LEU A 272 -7.64 -43.75 16.82
N ARG A 273 -6.58 -43.28 17.49
CA ARG A 273 -5.60 -44.14 18.13
C ARG A 273 -6.24 -45.06 19.18
N GLN A 274 -7.05 -44.49 20.07
CA GLN A 274 -7.79 -45.30 21.09
C GLN A 274 -8.70 -46.30 20.43
N SER A 275 -9.48 -45.92 19.40
CA SER A 275 -10.36 -46.85 18.67
C SER A 275 -9.57 -47.99 18.02
N ASN A 276 -8.39 -47.70 17.43
CA ASN A 276 -7.54 -48.74 16.83
C ASN A 276 -7.00 -49.70 17.90
N ILE A 277 -6.50 -49.18 19.02
CA ILE A 277 -6.01 -50.01 20.13
C ILE A 277 -7.14 -50.90 20.65
N THR A 278 -8.34 -50.35 20.84
CA THR A 278 -9.50 -51.15 21.30
C THR A 278 -9.85 -52.23 20.30
N LYS A 279 -9.83 -51.94 18.98
CA LYS A 279 -10.07 -52.95 17.96
C LYS A 279 -9.02 -54.06 17.97
N GLU A 280 -7.75 -53.72 18.03
CA GLU A 280 -6.65 -54.71 18.12
C GLU A 280 -6.78 -55.60 19.36
N LEU A 281 -7.14 -55.02 20.53
CA LEU A 281 -7.37 -55.79 21.75
C LEU A 281 -8.56 -56.72 21.63
N LEU A 282 -9.67 -56.27 20.99
CA LEU A 282 -10.85 -57.10 20.74
C LEU A 282 -10.53 -58.25 19.76
N GLU A 283 -9.77 -57.98 18.72
CA GLU A 283 -9.33 -58.99 17.74
C GLU A 283 -8.44 -60.06 18.40
N ILE A 284 -7.48 -59.66 19.25
CA ILE A 284 -6.62 -60.57 20.02
C ILE A 284 -7.45 -61.39 21.00
N SER A 285 -8.35 -60.72 21.73
CA SER A 285 -9.24 -61.43 22.69
C SER A 285 -10.16 -62.43 22.03
N SER A 286 -10.78 -62.06 20.90
CA SER A 286 -11.64 -62.97 20.14
C SER A 286 -10.87 -64.14 19.51
N ALA A 287 -9.62 -63.89 19.03
CA ALA A 287 -8.76 -64.96 18.54
C ALA A 287 -8.35 -65.96 19.66
N ALA A 288 -8.02 -65.43 20.85
CA ALA A 288 -7.69 -66.25 22.01
C ALA A 288 -8.88 -67.14 22.45
N MET A 289 -10.12 -66.59 22.45
CA MET A 289 -11.34 -67.37 22.74
C MET A 289 -11.68 -68.43 21.67
N ALA A 290 -11.24 -68.20 20.40
CA ALA A 290 -11.47 -69.20 19.34
C ALA A 290 -10.46 -70.36 19.32
N LEU A 291 -9.33 -70.19 20.00
CA LEU A 291 -8.25 -71.20 20.09
C LEU A 291 -8.27 -72.05 21.37
N GLY A 292 -9.03 -71.70 22.37
CA GLY A 292 -9.22 -72.42 23.62
C GLY A 292 -10.60 -73.06 23.67
#